data_4c8eeae1e7614b9617d878b654216563
#
_entry.id   4c8eeae1e7614b9617d878b654216563
#
_cell.length_a   1.000
_cell.length_b   1.000
_cell.length_c   1.000
_cell.angle_alpha   90.00
_cell.angle_beta   90.00
_cell.angle_gamma   90.00
#
_symmetry.space_group_name_H-M   'P 1'
#
loop_
_entity.id
_entity.type
_entity.pdbx_description
1 polymer ?
#
loop_
_entity_poly.entity_id
_entity_poly.type
_entity_poly.pdbx_seq_one_letter_code
_entity_poly.pdbx_strand_id
1 'polypeptide(L)' 'PDVVAQGLAELSLPVPTHEQWAGLSDLQRFALTKLTRSGHKNANLLPALKEFGLV' A
#
# COMPACT_ATOMS: atom_id res chain seq x y z
N PRO A 1 4.61 5.91 -4.70
CA PRO A 1 5.12 5.54 -6.03
C PRO A 1 4.07 4.84 -6.86
N ASP A 2 4.24 4.92 -8.14
CA ASP A 2 3.29 4.35 -9.09
C ASP A 2 3.12 2.85 -8.93
N VAL A 3 4.17 2.16 -8.54
CA VAL A 3 4.15 0.71 -8.37
C VAL A 3 3.14 0.30 -7.29
N VAL A 4 3.08 1.05 -6.21
CA VAL A 4 2.13 0.77 -5.14
C VAL A 4 0.72 1.09 -5.59
N ALA A 5 0.53 2.25 -6.22
CA ALA A 5 -0.79 2.66 -6.69
C ALA A 5 -1.34 1.66 -7.71
N GLN A 6 -0.51 1.24 -8.66
CA GLN A 6 -0.92 0.25 -9.65
C GLN A 6 -1.26 -1.08 -9.00
N GLY A 7 -0.44 -1.54 -8.08
CA GLY A 7 -0.69 -2.81 -7.40
C GLY A 7 -2.00 -2.81 -6.63
N LEU A 8 -2.26 -1.72 -5.91
CA LEU A 8 -3.51 -1.61 -5.16
C LEU A 8 -4.72 -1.51 -6.08
N ALA A 9 -4.61 -0.74 -7.16
CA ALA A 9 -5.70 -0.61 -8.11
C ALA A 9 -6.04 -1.95 -8.77
N GLU A 10 -5.04 -2.74 -9.12
CA GLU A 10 -5.25 -4.05 -9.72
C GLU A 10 -6.00 -5.00 -8.78
N LEU A 11 -5.85 -4.80 -7.49
CA LEU A 11 -6.52 -5.62 -6.48
C LEU A 11 -7.84 -5.01 -6.02
N SER A 12 -8.25 -3.91 -6.62
CA SER A 12 -9.45 -3.17 -6.24
C SER A 12 -9.39 -2.68 -4.78
N LEU A 13 -8.20 -2.37 -4.32
CA LEU A 13 -7.98 -1.84 -2.98
C LEU A 13 -7.87 -0.32 -3.02
N PRO A 14 -8.19 0.36 -1.91
CA PRO A 14 -8.06 1.82 -1.87
C PRO A 14 -6.62 2.26 -2.13
N VAL A 15 -6.47 3.29 -2.94
CA VAL A 15 -5.16 3.87 -3.24
C VAL A 15 -4.98 5.11 -2.38
N PRO A 16 -3.90 5.21 -1.60
CA PRO A 16 -3.68 6.38 -0.76
C PRO A 16 -3.54 7.65 -1.58
N THR A 17 -4.03 8.76 -1.04
CA THR A 17 -3.79 10.07 -1.62
C THR A 17 -2.33 10.45 -1.44
N HIS A 18 -1.91 11.50 -2.14
CA HIS A 18 -0.57 12.06 -1.97
C HIS A 18 -0.31 12.44 -0.51
N GLU A 19 -1.28 13.05 0.13
CA GLU A 19 -1.13 13.44 1.52
C GLU A 19 -1.00 12.25 2.44
N GLN A 20 -1.80 11.24 2.23
CA GLN A 20 -1.71 10.01 3.03
C GLN A 20 -0.36 9.36 2.86
N TRP A 21 0.10 9.26 1.62
CA TRP A 21 1.41 8.66 1.33
C TRP A 21 2.54 9.45 1.98
N ALA A 22 2.50 10.76 1.87
CA ALA A 22 3.53 11.63 2.44
C ALA A 22 3.56 11.55 3.98
N GLY A 23 2.42 11.25 4.60
CA GLY A 23 2.34 11.11 6.04
C GLY A 23 2.89 9.81 6.59
N LEU A 24 3.19 8.85 5.72
CA LEU A 24 3.73 7.58 6.16
C LEU A 24 5.23 7.69 6.46
N SER A 25 5.70 6.85 7.37
CA SER A 25 7.15 6.74 7.59
C SER A 25 7.81 6.05 6.41
N ASP A 26 9.12 6.18 6.31
CA ASP A 26 9.88 5.48 5.28
C ASP A 26 9.68 3.97 5.37
N LEU A 27 9.64 3.45 6.60
CA LEU A 27 9.45 2.04 6.83
C LEU A 27 8.08 1.57 6.35
N GLN A 28 7.04 2.37 6.61
CA GLN A 28 5.69 2.03 6.16
C GLN A 28 5.60 2.03 4.64
N ARG A 29 6.18 3.03 3.99
CA ARG A 29 6.21 3.09 2.52
C ARG A 29 6.98 1.90 1.94
N PHE A 30 8.10 1.56 2.56
CA PHE A 30 8.88 0.40 2.13
C PHE A 30 8.06 -0.89 2.26
N ALA A 31 7.36 -1.06 3.37
CA ALA A 31 6.54 -2.25 3.59
C ALA A 31 5.44 -2.37 2.53
N LEU A 32 4.75 -1.28 2.22
CA LEU A 32 3.71 -1.30 1.18
C LEU A 32 4.29 -1.62 -0.19
N THR A 33 5.43 -1.03 -0.51
CA THR A 33 6.10 -1.31 -1.79
C THR A 33 6.45 -2.78 -1.90
N LYS A 34 6.99 -3.34 -0.83
CA LYS A 34 7.38 -4.74 -0.81
C LYS A 34 6.18 -5.67 -0.94
N LEU A 35 5.10 -5.36 -0.23
CA LEU A 35 3.88 -6.15 -0.29
C LEU A 35 3.25 -6.13 -1.69
N THR A 36 3.25 -4.99 -2.35
CA THR A 36 2.68 -4.89 -3.70
C THR A 36 3.52 -5.59 -4.74
N ARG A 37 4.81 -5.77 -4.48
CA ARG A 37 5.73 -6.42 -5.43
C ARG A 37 5.90 -7.91 -5.20
N SER A 38 5.29 -8.43 -4.15
CA SER A 38 5.56 -9.82 -3.73
C SER A 38 5.06 -10.87 -4.72
N GLY A 39 4.12 -10.54 -5.57
CA GLY A 39 3.57 -11.50 -6.52
C GLY A 39 2.59 -12.48 -5.92
N HIS A 40 2.40 -12.44 -4.63
CA HIS A 40 1.39 -13.25 -3.95
C HIS A 40 0.05 -12.52 -3.99
N LYS A 41 -0.99 -13.17 -3.54
CA LYS A 41 -2.33 -12.59 -3.58
C LYS A 41 -2.52 -11.45 -2.60
N ASN A 42 -1.46 -11.00 -2.00
CA ASN A 42 -1.45 -9.80 -1.16
C ASN A 42 -2.45 -9.86 0.00
N ALA A 43 -2.55 -11.04 0.60
CA ALA A 43 -3.45 -11.23 1.75
C ALA A 43 -3.13 -10.26 2.88
N ASN A 44 -1.90 -9.75 2.94
CA ASN A 44 -1.45 -8.85 3.99
C ASN A 44 -1.61 -7.38 3.65
N LEU A 45 -2.01 -7.03 2.41
CA LEU A 45 -2.12 -5.63 2.02
C LEU A 45 -3.25 -4.90 2.72
N LEU A 46 -4.45 -5.48 2.72
CA LEU A 46 -5.57 -4.82 3.36
C LEU A 46 -5.36 -4.65 4.87
N PRO A 47 -4.88 -5.66 5.60
CA PRO A 47 -4.55 -5.45 7.01
C PRO A 47 -3.50 -4.36 7.21
N ALA A 48 -2.49 -4.28 6.35
CA ALA A 48 -1.47 -3.24 6.44
C ALA A 48 -2.05 -1.86 6.22
N LEU A 49 -2.94 -1.72 5.23
CA LEU A 49 -3.60 -0.45 4.98
C LEU A 49 -4.41 0.01 6.18
N LYS A 50 -5.09 -0.93 6.83
CA LYS A 50 -5.85 -0.61 8.04
C LYS A 50 -4.94 -0.20 9.18
N GLU A 51 -3.85 -0.93 9.37
CA GLU A 51 -2.90 -0.62 10.43
C GLU A 51 -2.27 0.76 10.24
N PHE A 52 -2.01 1.13 8.99
CA PHE A 52 -1.39 2.42 8.68
C PHE A 52 -2.39 3.57 8.62
N GLY A 53 -3.67 3.29 8.84
CA GLY A 53 -4.70 4.33 8.83
C GLY A 53 -5.07 4.82 7.44
N LEU A 54 -4.85 4.02 6.42
CA LEU A 54 -5.14 4.41 5.04
C LEU A 54 -6.54 4.00 4.58
N VAL A 55 -7.21 3.19 5.36
CA VAL A 55 -8.61 2.80 5.08
C VAL A 55 -9.43 2.86 6.36
#